data_b612b29ff6bd378116ef7e1d46d64c30
#
_entry.id   b612b29ff6bd378116ef7e1d46d64c30
#
_cell.length_a   1.000
_cell.length_b   1.000
_cell.length_c   1.000
_cell.angle_alpha   90.00
_cell.angle_beta   90.00
_cell.angle_gamma   90.00
#
_symmetry.space_group_name_H-M   'P 1'
#
loop_
_entity.id
_entity.type
_entity.pdbx_description
1 polymer ?
#
loop_
_entity_poly.entity_id
_entity_poly.type
_entity_poly.pdbx_seq_one_letter_code
_entity_poly.pdbx_strand_id
1 'polypeptide(L)'
;DVADELPDFFIERIRQAVKAHGEDKLLLGEVWEDATTKEAYGVRRTYLLGKGLDSVMNYPFKEAVLGFLRDGDGQAAAQAILDICEHYPAPALHSLFNFMSTHDTVRAITALAGEPLDNHDRNWQSGRRMSHEAYEYGVKLLAMAYAAIFTLPGVPSIYYGDEVAMQGYKDPFNRGYYEWDSTETRLRPILTQLALLRKSCDAFKEGRFELVEAGPDLLHYRRVGPTQSAEIALNRSNSLRVITAFGKAAEVNPMGFTILVEDNATAHLQAGPAGPGGRTTLQYQKG
;
A
#
# COMPACT_ATOMS: atom_id res chain seq x y z
N ASP A 1 7.19 -17.54 3.98
CA ASP A 1 6.43 -17.95 5.15
C ASP A 1 7.37 -18.11 6.35
N VAL A 2 6.96 -17.60 7.52
CA VAL A 2 7.63 -17.74 8.82
C VAL A 2 9.14 -17.44 8.85
N ALA A 3 9.59 -16.37 8.20
CA ALA A 3 11.03 -16.06 8.13
C ALA A 3 11.68 -15.94 9.53
N ASP A 4 10.94 -15.49 10.52
CA ASP A 4 11.41 -15.34 11.90
C ASP A 4 11.73 -16.66 12.61
N GLU A 5 11.10 -17.76 12.17
CA GLU A 5 11.32 -19.12 12.70
C GLU A 5 12.53 -19.81 12.07
N LEU A 6 13.06 -19.26 10.96
CA LEU A 6 14.19 -19.86 10.24
C LEU A 6 15.50 -19.21 10.69
N PRO A 7 16.57 -19.99 10.96
CA PRO A 7 17.88 -19.42 11.27
C PRO A 7 18.51 -18.77 10.03
N ASP A 8 19.29 -17.72 10.22
CA ASP A 8 19.88 -16.92 9.14
C ASP A 8 20.68 -17.78 8.14
N PHE A 9 21.46 -18.75 8.61
CA PHE A 9 22.24 -19.64 7.73
C PHE A 9 21.35 -20.44 6.77
N PHE A 10 20.10 -20.77 7.18
CA PHE A 10 19.17 -21.50 6.34
C PHE A 10 18.56 -20.58 5.29
N ILE A 11 18.21 -19.35 5.66
CA ILE A 11 17.76 -18.33 4.71
C ILE A 11 18.85 -18.03 3.68
N GLU A 12 20.11 -17.93 4.09
CA GLU A 12 21.24 -17.76 3.18
C GLU A 12 21.36 -18.92 2.18
N ARG A 13 21.15 -20.16 2.62
CA ARG A 13 21.12 -21.34 1.74
C ARG A 13 19.96 -21.31 0.76
N ILE A 14 18.77 -20.92 1.20
CA ILE A 14 17.62 -20.72 0.31
C ILE A 14 17.96 -19.66 -0.74
N ARG A 15 18.55 -18.53 -0.32
CA ARG A 15 18.98 -17.48 -1.25
C ARG A 15 19.96 -18.02 -2.31
N GLN A 16 20.99 -18.74 -1.89
CA GLN A 16 21.95 -19.34 -2.83
C GLN A 16 21.27 -20.22 -3.86
N ALA A 17 20.33 -21.07 -3.43
CA ALA A 17 19.56 -21.93 -4.32
C ALA A 17 18.69 -21.14 -5.30
N VAL A 18 17.99 -20.09 -4.81
CA VAL A 18 17.15 -19.23 -5.64
C VAL A 18 17.99 -18.46 -6.67
N LYS A 19 19.08 -17.84 -6.24
CA LYS A 19 19.97 -17.05 -7.11
C LYS A 19 20.74 -17.90 -8.14
N ALA A 20 20.93 -19.20 -7.88
CA ALA A 20 21.50 -20.12 -8.87
C ALA A 20 20.59 -20.28 -10.13
N HIS A 21 19.30 -19.93 -10.03
CA HIS A 21 18.37 -19.91 -11.16
C HIS A 21 18.28 -18.53 -11.88
N GLY A 22 19.01 -17.53 -11.41
CA GLY A 22 19.11 -16.19 -11.98
C GLY A 22 19.13 -15.12 -10.89
N GLU A 23 19.99 -14.11 -11.05
CA GLU A 23 20.10 -12.98 -10.11
C GLU A 23 18.82 -12.15 -10.03
N ASP A 24 17.98 -12.18 -11.07
CA ASP A 24 16.66 -11.54 -11.14
C ASP A 24 15.58 -12.22 -10.29
N LYS A 25 15.86 -13.42 -9.76
CA LYS A 25 14.90 -14.15 -8.91
C LYS A 25 14.85 -13.51 -7.52
N LEU A 26 13.63 -13.19 -7.06
CA LEU A 26 13.42 -12.56 -5.75
C LEU A 26 13.17 -13.62 -4.66
N LEU A 27 13.79 -13.39 -3.51
CA LEU A 27 13.48 -14.08 -2.27
C LEU A 27 12.81 -13.11 -1.30
N LEU A 28 11.50 -13.25 -1.16
CA LEU A 28 10.67 -12.45 -0.28
C LEU A 28 10.43 -13.19 1.04
N GLY A 29 10.58 -12.50 2.17
CA GLY A 29 10.30 -13.05 3.49
C GLY A 29 9.02 -12.51 4.11
N GLU A 30 8.37 -13.31 4.92
CA GLU A 30 7.30 -12.87 5.80
C GLU A 30 7.91 -12.46 7.15
N VAL A 31 7.87 -11.15 7.40
CA VAL A 31 8.26 -10.50 8.66
C VAL A 31 7.19 -9.46 8.98
N TRP A 32 6.59 -9.52 10.17
CA TRP A 32 5.42 -8.72 10.49
C TRP A 32 5.76 -7.30 10.95
N GLU A 33 6.98 -7.08 11.40
CA GLU A 33 7.46 -5.79 11.88
C GLU A 33 8.54 -5.22 10.93
N ASP A 34 9.23 -4.18 11.40
CA ASP A 34 10.41 -3.65 10.70
C ASP A 34 11.52 -4.71 10.67
N ALA A 35 11.80 -5.24 9.49
CA ALA A 35 12.79 -6.30 9.30
C ALA A 35 14.24 -5.84 9.52
N THR A 36 14.50 -4.54 9.56
CA THR A 36 15.85 -3.98 9.79
C THR A 36 16.23 -3.98 11.26
N THR A 37 15.24 -3.94 12.14
CA THR A 37 15.40 -3.91 13.61
C THR A 37 14.93 -5.19 14.29
N LYS A 38 14.43 -6.15 13.52
CA LYS A 38 13.85 -7.39 14.05
C LYS A 38 14.84 -8.19 14.89
N GLU A 39 14.38 -8.58 16.07
CA GLU A 39 15.02 -9.59 16.91
C GLU A 39 14.13 -10.82 17.00
N ALA A 40 14.70 -11.99 16.81
CA ALA A 40 14.04 -13.27 17.01
C ALA A 40 14.99 -14.21 17.77
N TYR A 41 14.47 -14.89 18.77
CA TYR A 41 15.24 -15.80 19.64
C TYR A 41 16.48 -15.15 20.29
N GLY A 42 16.38 -13.85 20.64
CA GLY A 42 17.47 -13.08 21.26
C GLY A 42 18.61 -12.71 20.31
N VAL A 43 18.40 -12.85 19.00
CA VAL A 43 19.38 -12.49 17.95
C VAL A 43 18.76 -11.46 17.01
N ARG A 44 19.50 -10.35 16.78
CA ARG A 44 19.14 -9.39 15.75
C ARG A 44 19.30 -10.03 14.37
N ARG A 45 18.23 -9.98 13.59
CA ARG A 45 18.20 -10.62 12.27
C ARG A 45 18.90 -9.76 11.21
N THR A 46 19.51 -10.44 10.25
CA THR A 46 20.31 -9.81 9.18
C THR A 46 19.66 -9.93 7.81
N TYR A 47 18.33 -9.97 7.77
CA TYR A 47 17.52 -10.28 6.60
C TYR A 47 17.90 -9.51 5.33
N LEU A 48 18.12 -8.19 5.45
CA LEU A 48 18.27 -7.28 4.33
C LEU A 48 19.71 -6.80 4.09
N LEU A 49 20.69 -7.48 4.68
CA LEU A 49 22.13 -7.12 4.55
C LEU A 49 22.81 -7.79 3.33
N GLY A 50 22.03 -8.19 2.32
CA GLY A 50 22.53 -8.71 1.04
C GLY A 50 22.79 -10.22 1.00
N LYS A 51 22.73 -10.93 2.14
CA LYS A 51 22.94 -12.39 2.23
C LYS A 51 21.65 -13.19 2.49
N GLY A 52 20.62 -12.53 2.99
CA GLY A 52 19.34 -13.13 3.34
C GLY A 52 18.27 -12.89 2.27
N LEU A 53 17.26 -12.10 2.63
CA LEU A 53 16.13 -11.78 1.79
C LEU A 53 16.43 -10.61 0.84
N ASP A 54 15.76 -10.57 -0.30
CA ASP A 54 15.78 -9.38 -1.17
C ASP A 54 14.84 -8.31 -0.62
N SER A 55 13.69 -8.71 -0.08
CA SER A 55 12.72 -7.85 0.57
C SER A 55 11.75 -8.64 1.45
N VAL A 56 10.76 -7.96 2.04
CA VAL A 56 9.80 -8.56 2.96
C VAL A 56 8.37 -8.11 2.66
N MET A 57 7.40 -8.84 3.20
CA MET A 57 6.00 -8.42 3.25
C MET A 57 5.86 -7.19 4.15
N ASN A 58 5.16 -6.16 3.65
CA ASN A 58 5.13 -4.85 4.30
C ASN A 58 3.90 -4.67 5.20
N TYR A 59 3.86 -5.40 6.31
CA TYR A 59 2.84 -5.23 7.36
C TYR A 59 2.85 -3.82 7.96
N PRO A 60 4.01 -3.16 8.19
CA PRO A 60 4.02 -1.79 8.72
C PRO A 60 3.21 -0.80 7.88
N PHE A 61 3.32 -0.83 6.55
CA PHE A 61 2.51 0.08 5.69
C PHE A 61 1.03 -0.27 5.72
N LYS A 62 0.69 -1.57 5.76
CA LYS A 62 -0.70 -2.00 5.92
C LYS A 62 -1.31 -1.42 7.19
N GLU A 63 -0.64 -1.55 8.34
CA GLU A 63 -1.14 -1.05 9.62
C GLU A 63 -1.18 0.48 9.64
N ALA A 64 -0.19 1.17 9.06
CA ALA A 64 -0.18 2.63 8.91
C ALA A 64 -1.40 3.12 8.11
N VAL A 65 -1.67 2.51 6.96
CA VAL A 65 -2.82 2.87 6.10
C VAL A 65 -4.15 2.56 6.79
N LEU A 66 -4.26 1.42 7.48
CA LEU A 66 -5.44 1.09 8.28
C LEU A 66 -5.66 2.09 9.41
N GLY A 67 -4.64 2.41 10.18
CA GLY A 67 -4.70 3.38 11.28
C GLY A 67 -5.15 4.76 10.81
N PHE A 68 -4.60 5.25 9.69
CA PHE A 68 -5.06 6.50 9.10
C PHE A 68 -6.52 6.42 8.66
N LEU A 69 -6.88 5.44 7.83
CA LEU A 69 -8.20 5.42 7.19
C LEU A 69 -9.32 5.08 8.17
N ARG A 70 -9.10 4.17 9.10
CA ARG A 70 -10.09 3.76 10.09
C ARG A 70 -10.17 4.74 11.25
N ASP A 71 -9.03 5.08 11.84
CA ASP A 71 -8.95 5.75 13.14
C ASP A 71 -8.62 7.25 13.02
N GLY A 72 -8.14 7.72 11.86
CA GLY A 72 -7.72 9.10 11.65
C GLY A 72 -6.33 9.43 12.19
N ASP A 73 -5.49 8.43 12.40
CA ASP A 73 -4.15 8.63 12.93
C ASP A 73 -3.13 8.86 11.80
N GLY A 74 -3.31 9.97 11.07
CA GLY A 74 -2.44 10.32 9.94
C GLY A 74 -1.01 10.65 10.36
N GLN A 75 -0.79 11.19 11.54
CA GLN A 75 0.57 11.48 12.03
C GLN A 75 1.34 10.20 12.34
N ALA A 76 0.75 9.26 13.07
CA ALA A 76 1.38 7.97 13.33
C ALA A 76 1.60 7.17 12.03
N ALA A 77 0.63 7.23 11.10
CA ALA A 77 0.79 6.61 9.78
C ALA A 77 1.96 7.20 8.99
N ALA A 78 2.08 8.53 8.95
CA ALA A 78 3.17 9.22 8.28
C ALA A 78 4.53 8.86 8.92
N GLN A 79 4.61 8.83 10.25
CA GLN A 79 5.83 8.47 10.96
C GLN A 79 6.24 7.03 10.65
N ALA A 80 5.32 6.08 10.70
CA ALA A 80 5.61 4.68 10.37
C ALA A 80 6.09 4.51 8.92
N ILE A 81 5.54 5.27 7.98
CA ILE A 81 6.00 5.27 6.58
C ILE A 81 7.41 5.84 6.47
N LEU A 82 7.69 6.97 7.14
CA LEU A 82 9.02 7.59 7.15
C LEU A 82 10.06 6.67 7.76
N ASP A 83 9.77 6.05 8.90
CA ASP A 83 10.68 5.12 9.58
C ASP A 83 11.11 3.98 8.64
N ILE A 84 10.17 3.36 7.93
CA ILE A 84 10.48 2.32 6.95
C ILE A 84 11.29 2.87 5.77
N CYS A 85 10.95 4.07 5.27
CA CYS A 85 11.70 4.70 4.17
C CYS A 85 13.14 5.03 4.57
N GLU A 86 13.40 5.36 5.83
CA GLU A 86 14.74 5.67 6.36
C GLU A 86 15.55 4.42 6.72
N HIS A 87 14.87 3.39 7.26
CA HIS A 87 15.55 2.20 7.75
C HIS A 87 15.96 1.23 6.63
N TYR A 88 15.17 1.15 5.56
CA TYR A 88 15.38 0.13 4.54
C TYR A 88 16.36 0.57 3.47
N PRO A 89 17.32 -0.30 3.07
CA PRO A 89 18.12 -0.07 1.88
C PRO A 89 17.23 0.11 0.64
N ALA A 90 17.57 1.04 -0.23
CA ALA A 90 16.73 1.37 -1.39
C ALA A 90 16.29 0.16 -2.24
N PRO A 91 17.13 -0.85 -2.54
CA PRO A 91 16.68 -2.02 -3.29
C PRO A 91 15.60 -2.83 -2.55
N ALA A 92 15.70 -2.98 -1.23
CA ALA A 92 14.72 -3.66 -0.42
C ALA A 92 13.44 -2.83 -0.28
N LEU A 93 13.55 -1.51 -0.08
CA LEU A 93 12.43 -0.57 0.00
C LEU A 93 11.59 -0.60 -1.28
N HIS A 94 12.24 -0.55 -2.45
CA HIS A 94 11.53 -0.52 -3.73
C HIS A 94 10.89 -1.88 -4.10
N SER A 95 11.30 -2.95 -3.48
CA SER A 95 10.75 -4.30 -3.65
C SER A 95 9.90 -4.78 -2.46
N LEU A 96 9.61 -3.93 -1.47
CA LEU A 96 8.65 -4.23 -0.40
C LEU A 96 7.32 -4.70 -0.98
N PHE A 97 6.77 -5.77 -0.41
CA PHE A 97 5.51 -6.33 -0.89
C PHE A 97 4.34 -5.69 -0.14
N ASN A 98 3.75 -4.66 -0.75
CA ASN A 98 2.66 -3.88 -0.16
C ASN A 98 1.30 -4.56 -0.42
N PHE A 99 0.47 -4.67 0.60
CA PHE A 99 -0.84 -5.30 0.53
C PHE A 99 -1.80 -4.71 1.57
N MET A 100 -3.10 -4.98 1.43
CA MET A 100 -4.10 -4.63 2.44
C MET A 100 -4.72 -5.86 3.09
N SER A 101 -4.77 -6.99 2.39
CA SER A 101 -5.24 -8.28 2.89
C SER A 101 -4.23 -9.39 2.60
N THR A 102 -4.22 -10.41 3.44
CA THR A 102 -3.53 -11.68 3.20
C THR A 102 -4.40 -12.85 3.69
N HIS A 103 -3.91 -14.05 3.47
CA HIS A 103 -4.54 -15.27 4.02
C HIS A 103 -4.48 -15.36 5.56
N ASP A 104 -3.65 -14.55 6.23
CA ASP A 104 -3.49 -14.53 7.69
C ASP A 104 -4.18 -13.33 8.37
N THR A 105 -4.70 -12.39 7.59
CA THR A 105 -5.31 -11.19 8.13
C THR A 105 -6.81 -11.11 7.83
N VAL A 106 -7.53 -10.33 8.61
CA VAL A 106 -8.90 -9.93 8.28
C VAL A 106 -8.92 -9.25 6.90
N ARG A 107 -9.96 -9.50 6.09
CA ARG A 107 -10.14 -8.82 4.80
C ARG A 107 -10.12 -7.30 4.96
N ALA A 108 -9.47 -6.60 4.04
CA ALA A 108 -9.24 -5.17 4.14
C ALA A 108 -10.52 -4.36 4.37
N ILE A 109 -11.59 -4.62 3.62
CA ILE A 109 -12.86 -3.91 3.81
C ILE A 109 -13.45 -4.14 5.21
N THR A 110 -13.33 -5.38 5.73
CA THR A 110 -13.80 -5.73 7.08
C THR A 110 -12.94 -5.06 8.14
N ALA A 111 -11.62 -4.99 7.95
CA ALA A 111 -10.70 -4.30 8.86
C ALA A 111 -10.92 -2.79 8.87
N LEU A 112 -11.29 -2.19 7.72
CA LEU A 112 -11.52 -0.75 7.57
C LEU A 112 -12.86 -0.27 8.13
N ALA A 113 -13.94 -1.05 7.98
CA ALA A 113 -15.29 -0.58 8.27
C ALA A 113 -16.22 -1.64 8.89
N GLY A 114 -15.74 -2.86 9.09
CA GLY A 114 -16.48 -3.90 9.81
C GLY A 114 -16.52 -3.66 11.31
N GLU A 115 -17.37 -4.39 12.00
CA GLU A 115 -17.38 -4.39 13.46
C GLU A 115 -16.04 -4.92 14.00
N PRO A 116 -15.52 -4.32 15.08
CA PRO A 116 -14.29 -4.81 15.70
C PRO A 116 -14.41 -6.29 16.08
N LEU A 117 -13.32 -7.03 15.91
CA LEU A 117 -13.29 -8.45 16.25
C LEU A 117 -13.38 -8.68 17.78
N ASP A 118 -12.73 -7.80 18.56
CA ASP A 118 -12.65 -7.86 20.00
C ASP A 118 -12.50 -9.31 20.54
N ASN A 119 -13.40 -9.73 21.41
CA ASN A 119 -13.43 -11.08 22.01
C ASN A 119 -14.46 -12.01 21.32
N HIS A 120 -14.94 -11.66 20.13
CA HIS A 120 -15.91 -12.47 19.43
C HIS A 120 -15.32 -13.82 18.98
N ASP A 121 -16.11 -14.88 19.15
CA ASP A 121 -15.70 -16.24 18.83
C ASP A 121 -15.80 -16.55 17.33
N ARG A 122 -15.42 -17.77 16.96
CA ARG A 122 -15.47 -18.21 15.54
C ARG A 122 -16.89 -18.33 15.01
N ASN A 123 -17.88 -18.64 15.87
CA ASN A 123 -19.29 -18.75 15.43
C ASN A 123 -19.80 -17.37 15.01
N TRP A 124 -19.52 -16.34 15.82
CA TRP A 124 -19.87 -14.97 15.46
C TRP A 124 -19.18 -14.55 14.16
N GLN A 125 -17.88 -14.80 14.00
CA GLN A 125 -17.13 -14.45 12.81
C GLN A 125 -17.68 -15.12 11.54
N SER A 126 -18.11 -16.38 11.62
CA SER A 126 -18.59 -17.16 10.47
C SER A 126 -19.86 -16.59 9.84
N GLY A 127 -20.75 -16.04 10.66
CA GLY A 127 -22.03 -15.50 10.23
C GLY A 127 -22.06 -13.98 10.04
N ARG A 128 -20.99 -13.30 10.45
CA ARG A 128 -21.00 -11.83 10.48
C ARG A 128 -20.79 -11.24 9.10
N ARG A 129 -21.64 -10.28 8.75
CA ARG A 129 -21.56 -9.46 7.55
C ARG A 129 -21.76 -7.99 7.93
N MET A 130 -21.12 -7.11 7.20
CA MET A 130 -21.26 -5.68 7.37
C MET A 130 -22.68 -5.25 7.02
N SER A 131 -23.22 -4.22 7.69
CA SER A 131 -24.42 -3.55 7.23
C SER A 131 -24.19 -2.92 5.85
N HIS A 132 -25.27 -2.63 5.11
CA HIS A 132 -25.15 -1.96 3.82
C HIS A 132 -24.40 -0.61 3.94
N GLU A 133 -24.71 0.17 4.96
CA GLU A 133 -24.06 1.47 5.20
C GLU A 133 -22.55 1.31 5.49
N ALA A 134 -22.17 0.38 6.36
CA ALA A 134 -20.78 0.09 6.67
C ALA A 134 -20.04 -0.43 5.43
N TYR A 135 -20.68 -1.26 4.61
CA TYR A 135 -20.11 -1.76 3.37
C TYR A 135 -19.82 -0.62 2.37
N GLU A 136 -20.81 0.24 2.14
CA GLU A 136 -20.67 1.41 1.26
C GLU A 136 -19.58 2.37 1.72
N TYR A 137 -19.45 2.57 3.03
CA TYR A 137 -18.35 3.32 3.62
C TYR A 137 -17.00 2.61 3.42
N GLY A 138 -16.99 1.31 3.67
CA GLY A 138 -15.79 0.47 3.53
C GLY A 138 -15.23 0.42 2.11
N VAL A 139 -16.09 0.41 1.08
CA VAL A 139 -15.64 0.46 -0.33
C VAL A 139 -14.88 1.74 -0.63
N LYS A 140 -15.30 2.89 -0.09
CA LYS A 140 -14.58 4.17 -0.27
C LYS A 140 -13.22 4.13 0.42
N LEU A 141 -13.17 3.64 1.66
CA LEU A 141 -11.92 3.48 2.40
C LEU A 141 -10.98 2.52 1.69
N LEU A 142 -11.50 1.41 1.16
CA LEU A 142 -10.71 0.42 0.43
C LEU A 142 -10.11 0.99 -0.86
N ALA A 143 -10.86 1.84 -1.59
CA ALA A 143 -10.33 2.55 -2.75
C ALA A 143 -9.15 3.47 -2.38
N MET A 144 -9.26 4.21 -1.27
CA MET A 144 -8.16 5.05 -0.76
C MET A 144 -6.98 4.22 -0.27
N ALA A 145 -7.24 3.07 0.39
CA ALA A 145 -6.19 2.16 0.85
C ALA A 145 -5.37 1.64 -0.34
N TYR A 146 -6.03 1.24 -1.42
CA TYR A 146 -5.33 0.82 -2.63
C TYR A 146 -4.62 1.98 -3.33
N ALA A 147 -5.18 3.19 -3.35
CA ALA A 147 -4.47 4.36 -3.85
C ALA A 147 -3.15 4.58 -3.08
N ALA A 148 -3.17 4.42 -1.74
CA ALA A 148 -1.97 4.51 -0.92
C ALA A 148 -0.95 3.43 -1.28
N ILE A 149 -1.29 2.13 -1.23
CA ILE A 149 -0.30 1.07 -1.45
C ILE A 149 0.22 0.99 -2.89
N PHE A 150 -0.52 1.48 -3.87
CA PHE A 150 -0.05 1.60 -5.24
C PHE A 150 0.95 2.74 -5.47
N THR A 151 0.94 3.74 -4.59
CA THR A 151 1.76 4.95 -4.73
C THR A 151 2.87 5.06 -3.69
N LEU A 152 2.79 4.36 -2.56
CA LEU A 152 3.87 4.23 -1.59
C LEU A 152 5.07 3.43 -2.17
N PRO A 153 6.29 3.57 -1.59
CA PRO A 153 7.44 2.74 -1.97
C PRO A 153 7.13 1.24 -1.84
N GLY A 154 7.63 0.44 -2.77
CA GLY A 154 7.41 -1.00 -2.81
C GLY A 154 6.53 -1.45 -3.98
N VAL A 155 6.11 -2.69 -4.02
CA VAL A 155 5.33 -3.34 -5.08
C VAL A 155 3.94 -3.68 -4.55
N PRO A 156 2.84 -3.11 -5.12
CA PRO A 156 1.50 -3.39 -4.65
C PRO A 156 1.05 -4.80 -5.02
N SER A 157 0.33 -5.43 -4.11
CA SER A 157 -0.32 -6.71 -4.28
C SER A 157 -1.80 -6.61 -3.93
N ILE A 158 -2.63 -7.30 -4.69
CA ILE A 158 -4.06 -7.42 -4.44
C ILE A 158 -4.33 -8.85 -3.99
N TYR A 159 -4.82 -9.02 -2.77
CA TYR A 159 -5.32 -10.32 -2.34
C TYR A 159 -6.65 -10.59 -3.04
N TYR A 160 -6.80 -11.80 -3.60
CA TYR A 160 -7.98 -12.15 -4.40
C TYR A 160 -9.28 -11.80 -3.66
N GLY A 161 -10.21 -11.21 -4.37
CA GLY A 161 -11.51 -10.79 -3.84
C GLY A 161 -11.53 -9.38 -3.26
N ASP A 162 -10.40 -8.74 -2.97
CA ASP A 162 -10.39 -7.34 -2.53
C ASP A 162 -10.89 -6.41 -3.66
N GLU A 163 -10.64 -6.77 -4.92
CA GLU A 163 -11.11 -6.03 -6.10
C GLU A 163 -12.64 -6.08 -6.29
N VAL A 164 -13.33 -6.95 -5.56
CA VAL A 164 -14.79 -7.03 -5.46
C VAL A 164 -15.27 -6.86 -4.03
N ALA A 165 -14.43 -6.29 -3.17
CA ALA A 165 -14.73 -5.96 -1.78
C ALA A 165 -15.25 -7.14 -0.94
N MET A 166 -14.68 -8.34 -1.14
CA MET A 166 -15.03 -9.52 -0.34
C MET A 166 -14.78 -9.26 1.14
N GLN A 167 -15.77 -9.63 1.97
CA GLN A 167 -15.70 -9.53 3.42
C GLN A 167 -15.17 -10.82 4.03
N GLY A 168 -14.57 -10.72 5.20
CA GLY A 168 -14.17 -11.88 5.98
C GLY A 168 -13.32 -11.51 7.18
N TYR A 169 -13.62 -12.14 8.31
CA TYR A 169 -12.81 -12.06 9.52
C TYR A 169 -11.59 -12.97 9.42
N LYS A 170 -10.98 -13.37 10.56
CA LYS A 170 -9.79 -14.21 10.58
C LYS A 170 -10.01 -15.58 9.92
N ASP A 171 -8.92 -16.25 9.64
CA ASP A 171 -8.94 -17.63 9.11
C ASP A 171 -9.92 -18.56 9.83
N PRO A 172 -10.78 -19.29 9.10
CA PRO A 172 -10.83 -19.47 7.63
C PRO A 172 -11.74 -18.48 6.89
N PHE A 173 -12.35 -17.51 7.56
CA PHE A 173 -13.41 -16.66 7.00
C PHE A 173 -12.88 -15.62 6.00
N ASN A 174 -11.59 -15.27 6.07
CA ASN A 174 -10.89 -14.45 5.07
C ASN A 174 -10.52 -15.22 3.80
N ARG A 175 -10.62 -16.56 3.80
CA ARG A 175 -10.26 -17.48 2.70
C ARG A 175 -11.48 -18.02 1.97
N GLY A 176 -12.60 -17.29 1.95
CA GLY A 176 -13.80 -17.64 1.21
C GLY A 176 -13.54 -17.84 -0.29
N TYR A 177 -14.37 -18.65 -0.96
CA TYR A 177 -14.30 -18.77 -2.42
C TYR A 177 -14.54 -17.43 -3.09
N TYR A 178 -13.90 -17.23 -4.24
CA TYR A 178 -14.07 -16.01 -5.02
C TYR A 178 -15.53 -15.83 -5.46
N GLU A 179 -16.07 -14.62 -5.25
CA GLU A 179 -17.45 -14.28 -5.58
C GLU A 179 -17.56 -13.88 -7.08
N TRP A 180 -17.65 -14.89 -7.96
CA TRP A 180 -17.71 -14.69 -9.41
C TRP A 180 -18.92 -13.87 -9.86
N ASP A 181 -20.04 -13.97 -9.14
CA ASP A 181 -21.31 -13.27 -9.41
C ASP A 181 -21.41 -11.94 -8.61
N SER A 182 -20.31 -11.44 -8.07
CA SER A 182 -20.31 -10.20 -7.32
C SER A 182 -20.79 -9.03 -8.19
N THR A 183 -21.74 -8.27 -7.65
CA THR A 183 -22.25 -7.03 -8.25
C THR A 183 -21.37 -5.82 -7.93
N GLU A 184 -20.37 -5.97 -7.05
CA GLU A 184 -19.42 -4.92 -6.75
C GLU A 184 -18.42 -4.75 -7.91
N THR A 185 -18.52 -3.65 -8.62
CA THR A 185 -17.69 -3.38 -9.82
C THR A 185 -16.88 -2.10 -9.71
N ARG A 186 -17.03 -1.31 -8.65
CA ARG A 186 -16.44 0.03 -8.50
C ARG A 186 -14.92 0.02 -8.34
N LEU A 187 -14.39 -1.00 -7.68
CA LEU A 187 -12.95 -1.06 -7.37
C LEU A 187 -12.09 -1.48 -8.57
N ARG A 188 -12.56 -2.39 -9.40
CA ARG A 188 -11.79 -2.89 -10.55
C ARG A 188 -11.30 -1.79 -11.50
N PRO A 189 -12.13 -0.82 -11.93
CA PRO A 189 -11.66 0.29 -12.75
C PRO A 189 -10.59 1.13 -12.06
N ILE A 190 -10.75 1.40 -10.75
CA ILE A 190 -9.80 2.16 -9.95
C ILE A 190 -8.45 1.43 -9.91
N LEU A 191 -8.45 0.14 -9.55
CA LEU A 191 -7.25 -0.68 -9.49
C LEU A 191 -6.54 -0.78 -10.84
N THR A 192 -7.31 -0.91 -11.94
CA THR A 192 -6.77 -0.90 -13.29
C THR A 192 -6.07 0.43 -13.60
N GLN A 193 -6.70 1.56 -13.28
CA GLN A 193 -6.10 2.88 -13.49
C GLN A 193 -4.84 3.08 -12.62
N LEU A 194 -4.87 2.67 -11.36
CA LEU A 194 -3.70 2.73 -10.47
C LEU A 194 -2.55 1.88 -11.01
N ALA A 195 -2.83 0.68 -11.53
CA ALA A 195 -1.83 -0.20 -12.14
C ALA A 195 -1.23 0.41 -13.41
N LEU A 196 -2.05 0.99 -14.28
CA LEU A 196 -1.59 1.69 -15.49
C LEU A 196 -0.75 2.92 -15.15
N LEU A 197 -1.20 3.73 -14.19
CA LEU A 197 -0.48 4.90 -13.72
C LEU A 197 0.88 4.51 -13.14
N ARG A 198 0.93 3.48 -12.28
CA ARG A 198 2.19 2.98 -11.73
C ARG A 198 3.13 2.47 -12.83
N LYS A 199 2.60 1.79 -13.85
CA LYS A 199 3.41 1.30 -14.97
C LYS A 199 4.04 2.43 -15.78
N SER A 200 3.34 3.56 -15.95
CA SER A 200 3.77 4.70 -16.76
C SER A 200 4.60 5.73 -16.01
N CYS A 201 4.56 5.77 -14.66
CA CYS A 201 5.23 6.77 -13.84
C CYS A 201 6.43 6.17 -13.09
N ASP A 202 7.63 6.69 -13.33
CA ASP A 202 8.85 6.22 -12.66
C ASP A 202 8.91 6.60 -11.18
N ALA A 203 8.24 7.69 -10.79
CA ALA A 203 8.16 8.11 -9.41
C ALA A 203 7.57 7.01 -8.48
N PHE A 204 6.68 6.14 -8.99
CA PHE A 204 6.12 5.05 -8.19
C PHE A 204 7.00 3.80 -8.14
N LYS A 205 7.99 3.68 -9.01
CA LYS A 205 8.92 2.54 -9.05
C LYS A 205 10.08 2.75 -8.10
N GLU A 206 10.82 3.84 -8.27
CA GLU A 206 12.07 4.12 -7.58
C GLU A 206 12.14 5.54 -6.99
N GLY A 207 11.03 6.29 -7.03
CA GLY A 207 10.98 7.65 -6.52
C GLY A 207 11.13 7.71 -4.99
N ARG A 208 11.76 8.80 -4.51
CA ARG A 208 11.85 9.11 -3.10
C ARG A 208 10.48 9.50 -2.54
N PHE A 209 10.19 9.09 -1.32
CA PHE A 209 9.01 9.51 -0.57
C PHE A 209 9.31 10.84 0.15
N GLU A 210 8.37 11.76 0.10
CA GLU A 210 8.39 13.02 0.84
C GLU A 210 7.03 13.27 1.46
N LEU A 211 6.98 13.41 2.78
CA LEU A 211 5.75 13.83 3.47
C LEU A 211 5.53 15.33 3.23
N VAL A 212 4.30 15.71 2.86
CA VAL A 212 3.88 17.11 2.72
C VAL A 212 3.02 17.53 3.91
N GLU A 213 1.97 16.75 4.22
CA GLU A 213 1.06 17.03 5.32
C GLU A 213 0.45 15.74 5.84
N ALA A 214 0.33 15.62 7.16
CA ALA A 214 -0.37 14.53 7.82
C ALA A 214 -1.26 15.05 8.95
N GLY A 215 -2.49 14.61 8.97
CA GLY A 215 -3.49 14.98 9.97
C GLY A 215 -4.60 13.94 10.07
N PRO A 216 -5.59 14.16 10.93
CA PRO A 216 -6.65 13.18 11.15
C PRO A 216 -7.49 12.87 9.91
N ASP A 217 -7.61 13.85 9.00
CA ASP A 217 -8.47 13.73 7.82
C ASP A 217 -7.71 13.74 6.48
N LEU A 218 -6.45 14.12 6.48
CA LEU A 218 -5.65 14.29 5.27
C LEU A 218 -4.28 13.66 5.44
N LEU A 219 -3.90 12.85 4.46
CA LEU A 219 -2.53 12.39 4.27
C LEU A 219 -2.08 12.82 2.87
N HIS A 220 -1.13 13.75 2.81
CA HIS A 220 -0.59 14.30 1.57
C HIS A 220 0.91 14.07 1.52
N TYR A 221 1.38 13.43 0.46
CA TYR A 221 2.79 13.11 0.24
C TYR A 221 3.16 13.21 -1.23
N ARG A 222 4.46 13.26 -1.47
CA ARG A 222 5.05 13.32 -2.81
C ARG A 222 5.93 12.11 -3.06
N ARG A 223 5.97 11.68 -4.31
CA ARG A 223 6.96 10.74 -4.85
C ARG A 223 7.78 11.46 -5.90
N VAL A 224 9.09 11.50 -5.72
CA VAL A 224 10.02 12.22 -6.61
C VAL A 224 10.89 11.18 -7.32
N GLY A 225 10.58 10.92 -8.58
CA GLY A 225 11.31 10.00 -9.45
C GLY A 225 12.37 10.70 -10.30
N PRO A 226 13.11 9.94 -11.11
CA PRO A 226 14.13 10.48 -11.99
C PRO A 226 13.60 11.45 -13.05
N THR A 227 12.48 11.13 -13.68
CA THR A 227 11.91 11.95 -14.76
C THR A 227 10.55 12.55 -14.42
N GLN A 228 9.86 11.99 -13.45
CA GLN A 228 8.51 12.40 -13.05
C GLN A 228 8.40 12.55 -11.54
N SER A 229 7.51 13.43 -11.12
CA SER A 229 7.09 13.56 -9.72
C SER A 229 5.58 13.39 -9.61
N ALA A 230 5.14 12.83 -8.50
CA ALA A 230 3.72 12.65 -8.21
C ALA A 230 3.37 13.23 -6.85
N GLU A 231 2.22 13.90 -6.75
CA GLU A 231 1.61 14.33 -5.48
C GLU A 231 0.34 13.52 -5.24
N ILE A 232 0.22 12.97 -4.05
CA ILE A 232 -0.86 12.08 -3.65
C ILE A 232 -1.50 12.63 -2.39
N ALA A 233 -2.81 12.82 -2.42
CA ALA A 233 -3.58 13.24 -1.26
C ALA A 233 -4.77 12.33 -1.04
N LEU A 234 -4.93 11.84 0.19
CA LEU A 234 -6.03 11.01 0.66
C LEU A 234 -6.85 11.82 1.65
N ASN A 235 -8.13 12.02 1.37
CA ASN A 235 -9.05 12.79 2.19
C ASN A 235 -10.14 11.86 2.77
N ARG A 236 -10.04 11.54 4.06
CA ARG A 236 -11.04 10.72 4.75
C ARG A 236 -12.19 11.52 5.37
N SER A 237 -12.16 12.85 5.25
CA SER A 237 -13.27 13.68 5.75
C SER A 237 -14.49 13.67 4.83
N ASN A 238 -15.61 14.11 5.35
CA ASN A 238 -16.85 14.31 4.60
C ASN A 238 -16.92 15.67 3.88
N SER A 239 -15.84 16.43 3.83
CA SER A 239 -15.77 17.75 3.19
C SER A 239 -14.69 17.79 2.13
N LEU A 240 -14.90 18.62 1.10
CA LEU A 240 -13.87 18.89 0.09
C LEU A 240 -12.64 19.50 0.77
N ARG A 241 -11.46 19.01 0.41
CA ARG A 241 -10.18 19.61 0.80
C ARG A 241 -9.51 20.24 -0.42
N VAL A 242 -8.81 21.32 -0.18
CA VAL A 242 -7.96 21.94 -1.20
C VAL A 242 -6.52 21.85 -0.71
N ILE A 243 -5.66 21.29 -1.53
CA ILE A 243 -4.23 21.17 -1.28
C ILE A 243 -3.45 22.05 -2.25
N THR A 244 -2.19 22.32 -1.94
CA THR A 244 -1.26 22.90 -2.92
C THR A 244 -0.39 21.77 -3.48
N ALA A 245 -0.56 21.46 -4.75
CA ALA A 245 0.22 20.44 -5.46
C ALA A 245 0.96 21.10 -6.63
N PHE A 246 2.27 20.91 -6.72
CA PHE A 246 3.12 21.53 -7.73
C PHE A 246 2.91 23.06 -7.85
N GLY A 247 2.72 23.73 -6.71
CA GLY A 247 2.49 25.18 -6.65
C GLY A 247 1.11 25.64 -7.10
N LYS A 248 0.15 24.73 -7.33
CA LYS A 248 -1.22 25.04 -7.76
C LYS A 248 -2.24 24.43 -6.81
N ALA A 249 -3.39 25.07 -6.69
CA ALA A 249 -4.50 24.49 -5.92
C ALA A 249 -5.06 23.27 -6.63
N ALA A 250 -5.33 22.21 -5.86
CA ALA A 250 -5.96 20.98 -6.32
C ALA A 250 -7.01 20.52 -5.31
N GLU A 251 -8.14 20.06 -5.80
CA GLU A 251 -9.23 19.57 -4.98
C GLU A 251 -9.07 18.06 -4.68
N VAL A 252 -9.40 17.69 -3.46
CA VAL A 252 -9.49 16.30 -3.00
C VAL A 252 -10.90 16.06 -2.48
N ASN A 253 -11.66 15.28 -3.19
CA ASN A 253 -13.06 15.01 -2.88
C ASN A 253 -13.23 14.38 -1.48
N PRO A 254 -14.41 14.59 -0.85
CA PRO A 254 -14.75 13.91 0.39
C PRO A 254 -14.64 12.38 0.24
N MET A 255 -14.07 11.71 1.24
CA MET A 255 -13.90 10.25 1.24
C MET A 255 -13.26 9.73 -0.05
N GLY A 256 -12.18 10.40 -0.48
CA GLY A 256 -11.55 10.12 -1.76
C GLY A 256 -10.07 10.47 -1.80
N PHE A 257 -9.51 10.42 -3.00
CA PHE A 257 -8.10 10.72 -3.23
C PHE A 257 -7.89 11.49 -4.53
N THR A 258 -6.74 12.15 -4.61
CA THR A 258 -6.24 12.80 -5.83
C THR A 258 -4.78 12.41 -6.03
N ILE A 259 -4.43 12.03 -7.25
CA ILE A 259 -3.05 11.74 -7.67
C ILE A 259 -2.75 12.63 -8.87
N LEU A 260 -1.72 13.44 -8.75
CA LEU A 260 -1.24 14.33 -9.81
C LEU A 260 0.17 13.93 -10.19
N VAL A 261 0.49 13.88 -11.47
CA VAL A 261 1.83 13.56 -11.98
C VAL A 261 2.27 14.67 -12.91
N GLU A 262 3.51 15.13 -12.74
CA GLU A 262 4.17 16.08 -13.63
C GLU A 262 5.57 15.58 -14.03
N ASP A 263 6.00 15.92 -15.25
CA ASP A 263 7.37 15.69 -15.69
C ASP A 263 8.32 16.66 -14.99
N ASN A 264 9.47 16.19 -14.56
CA ASN A 264 10.49 17.02 -13.93
C ASN A 264 11.13 17.96 -14.96
N ALA A 265 11.35 19.22 -14.61
CA ALA A 265 11.91 20.24 -15.50
C ALA A 265 13.25 19.82 -16.14
N THR A 266 14.05 18.99 -15.49
CA THR A 266 15.33 18.45 -15.99
C THR A 266 15.16 17.38 -17.07
N ALA A 267 14.01 16.71 -17.14
CA ALA A 267 13.73 15.71 -18.17
C ALA A 267 13.59 16.35 -19.57
N HIS A 268 13.13 17.60 -19.62
CA HIS A 268 13.01 18.35 -20.87
C HIS A 268 14.34 18.72 -21.55
N LEU A 269 15.45 18.70 -20.81
CA LEU A 269 16.79 19.00 -21.37
C LEU A 269 17.43 17.80 -22.08
N GLN A 270 16.94 16.58 -21.87
CA GLN A 270 17.46 15.35 -22.48
C GLN A 270 16.61 14.85 -23.67
N ALA A 271 15.34 15.21 -23.72
CA ALA A 271 14.48 14.96 -24.87
C ALA A 271 14.36 16.27 -25.67
N GLY A 272 14.74 16.29 -26.94
CA GLY A 272 14.57 17.47 -27.80
C GLY A 272 13.14 18.07 -27.65
N PRO A 273 12.80 19.20 -28.28
CA PRO A 273 11.65 20.02 -27.95
C PRO A 273 10.36 19.19 -27.93
N ALA A 274 9.98 18.74 -26.76
CA ALA A 274 8.70 18.10 -26.52
C ALA A 274 7.67 19.21 -26.25
N GLY A 275 6.47 19.01 -26.77
CA GLY A 275 5.34 19.90 -26.53
C GLY A 275 5.02 20.09 -25.04
N PRO A 276 4.10 20.98 -24.67
CA PRO A 276 3.86 21.39 -23.29
C PRO A 276 3.61 20.17 -22.40
N GLY A 277 4.38 20.09 -21.30
CA GLY A 277 4.42 18.96 -20.37
C GLY A 277 3.03 18.44 -20.02
N GLY A 278 2.80 17.15 -20.25
CA GLY A 278 1.53 16.49 -19.97
C GLY A 278 1.32 16.32 -18.47
N ARG A 279 0.19 16.78 -17.98
CA ARG A 279 -0.27 16.53 -16.62
C ARG A 279 -1.27 15.38 -16.61
N THR A 280 -1.02 14.35 -15.83
CA THR A 280 -1.99 13.27 -15.62
C THR A 280 -2.62 13.42 -14.24
N THR A 281 -3.94 13.43 -14.20
CA THR A 281 -4.71 13.51 -12.95
C THR A 281 -5.58 12.26 -12.83
N LEU A 282 -5.51 11.60 -11.70
CA LEU A 282 -6.43 10.54 -11.31
C LEU A 282 -7.17 10.98 -10.04
N GLN A 283 -8.48 11.07 -10.14
CA GLN A 283 -9.36 11.41 -9.03
C GLN A 283 -10.43 10.34 -8.88
N TYR A 284 -10.68 9.93 -7.65
CA TYR A 284 -11.85 9.13 -7.33
C TYR A 284 -13.04 10.07 -7.10
N GLN A 285 -14.03 9.99 -7.99
CA GLN A 285 -15.31 10.69 -7.86
C GLN A 285 -16.42 9.67 -7.67
N LYS A 286 -17.40 10.05 -6.85
CA LYS A 286 -18.62 9.28 -6.65
C LYS A 286 -19.45 9.37 -7.94
N GLY A 287 -19.70 8.22 -8.58
CA GLY A 287 -20.76 8.06 -9.58
C GLY A 287 -22.13 7.99 -8.91
#